data_56a1c1304e96e7246215d81f9e5b6682
#
_entry.id   56a1c1304e96e7246215d81f9e5b6682
#
_cell.length_a   1.000
_cell.length_b   1.000
_cell.length_c   1.000
_cell.angle_alpha   90.00
_cell.angle_beta   90.00
_cell.angle_gamma   90.00
#
_symmetry.space_group_name_H-M   'P 1'
#
loop_
_entity.id
_entity.type
_entity.pdbx_description
1 polymer ?
#
loop_
_entity_poly.entity_id
_entity_poly.type
_entity_poly.pdbx_seq_one_letter_code
_entity_poly.pdbx_strand_id
1 'polypeptide(L)'
;MISQSITQVVLDRYRELLLSGNPPDPAEVQKTVSALDHNGRWPDIDYCDDTRSVWAPGLHLKRLRTLTLASAHPDSALNGDKAVRKAVWSALDHWLDKQYIHPSSWWYNRVGIPHQMRDVMLLLDRELSPGQFTAGWQVTAQSGRVDKTGANLIWLADLAVVRAAACGDTELLTRAAELASEEIAITHDEGIQPDYSFHQH
;
A
#
# COMPACT_ATOMS: atom_id res chain seq x y z
N MET A 1 -2.35 12.16 30.78
CA MET A 1 -2.56 11.47 29.49
C MET A 1 -1.84 12.29 28.42
N ILE A 2 -0.85 11.72 27.76
CA ILE A 2 -0.17 12.38 26.63
C ILE A 2 -1.16 12.36 25.47
N SER A 3 -1.56 13.53 24.97
CA SER A 3 -2.42 13.63 23.79
C SER A 3 -1.66 13.05 22.60
N GLN A 4 -2.16 11.96 22.03
CA GLN A 4 -1.61 11.36 20.82
C GLN A 4 -1.79 12.35 19.65
N SER A 5 -0.78 12.52 18.80
CA SER A 5 -0.92 13.40 17.63
C SER A 5 -1.94 12.82 16.65
N ILE A 6 -2.64 13.67 15.92
CA ILE A 6 -3.61 13.24 14.91
C ILE A 6 -2.96 12.31 13.86
N THR A 7 -1.72 12.58 13.49
CA THR A 7 -0.96 11.76 12.56
C THR A 7 -0.77 10.34 13.10
N GLN A 8 -0.43 10.20 14.38
CA GLN A 8 -0.29 8.88 15.00
C GLN A 8 -1.63 8.14 15.09
N VAL A 9 -2.72 8.84 15.40
CA VAL A 9 -4.07 8.24 15.41
C VAL A 9 -4.43 7.68 14.03
N VAL A 10 -4.16 8.44 12.96
CA VAL A 10 -4.40 8.00 11.58
C VAL A 10 -3.60 6.74 11.28
N LEU A 11 -2.30 6.73 11.53
CA LEU A 11 -1.45 5.58 11.25
C LEU A 11 -1.86 4.33 12.03
N ASP A 12 -2.20 4.47 13.31
CA ASP A 12 -2.64 3.36 14.15
C ASP A 12 -3.97 2.77 13.66
N ARG A 13 -4.93 3.61 13.25
CA ARG A 13 -6.19 3.16 12.67
C ARG A 13 -6.00 2.40 11.35
N TYR A 14 -5.12 2.85 10.49
CA TYR A 14 -4.82 2.12 9.25
C TYR A 14 -4.14 0.77 9.53
N ARG A 15 -3.24 0.70 10.52
CA ARG A 15 -2.66 -0.60 10.93
C ARG A 15 -3.72 -1.54 11.50
N GLU A 16 -4.59 -1.04 12.38
CA GLU A 16 -5.71 -1.82 12.91
C GLU A 16 -6.57 -2.39 11.77
N LEU A 17 -6.92 -1.59 10.76
CA LEU A 17 -7.67 -2.05 9.59
C LEU A 17 -6.93 -3.13 8.79
N LEU A 18 -5.63 -2.97 8.57
CA LEU A 18 -4.82 -3.97 7.86
C LEU A 18 -4.76 -5.31 8.61
N LEU A 19 -4.77 -5.25 9.94
CA LEU A 19 -4.66 -6.41 10.83
C LEU A 19 -6.03 -6.91 11.34
N SER A 20 -7.15 -6.36 10.89
CA SER A 20 -8.49 -6.77 11.33
C SER A 20 -9.04 -8.01 10.60
N GLY A 21 -8.44 -8.38 9.48
CA GLY A 21 -8.83 -9.55 8.69
C GLY A 21 -8.21 -10.85 9.21
N ASN A 22 -8.47 -11.95 8.50
CA ASN A 22 -7.75 -13.19 8.79
C ASN A 22 -6.29 -13.10 8.32
N PRO A 23 -5.34 -13.71 9.07
CA PRO A 23 -3.95 -13.79 8.61
C PRO A 23 -3.84 -14.61 7.32
N PRO A 24 -2.82 -14.35 6.49
CA PRO A 24 -2.54 -15.16 5.31
C PRO A 24 -2.31 -16.64 5.66
N ASP A 25 -2.69 -17.54 4.73
CA ASP A 25 -2.46 -18.99 4.88
C ASP A 25 -0.97 -19.29 5.02
N PRO A 26 -0.53 -19.94 6.11
CA PRO A 26 0.87 -20.24 6.34
C PRO A 26 1.52 -21.10 5.26
N ALA A 27 0.78 -22.05 4.65
CA ALA A 27 1.32 -22.91 3.60
C ALA A 27 1.62 -22.12 2.31
N GLU A 28 0.71 -21.22 1.91
CA GLU A 28 0.91 -20.35 0.76
C GLU A 28 2.03 -19.32 1.01
N VAL A 29 2.15 -18.81 2.24
CA VAL A 29 3.26 -17.92 2.63
C VAL A 29 4.60 -18.64 2.52
N GLN A 30 4.72 -19.86 3.08
CA GLN A 30 5.96 -20.66 3.02
C GLN A 30 6.35 -20.99 1.58
N LYS A 31 5.37 -21.34 0.73
CA LYS A 31 5.59 -21.54 -0.70
C LYS A 31 6.13 -20.28 -1.38
N THR A 32 5.56 -19.12 -1.05
CA THR A 32 5.98 -17.82 -1.58
C THR A 32 7.40 -17.48 -1.13
N VAL A 33 7.75 -17.73 0.14
CA VAL A 33 9.11 -17.57 0.67
C VAL A 33 10.10 -18.48 -0.05
N SER A 34 9.75 -19.77 -0.23
CA SER A 34 10.61 -20.74 -0.87
C SER A 34 10.89 -20.48 -2.35
N ALA A 35 9.98 -19.77 -3.02
CA ALA A 35 10.12 -19.40 -4.43
C ALA A 35 10.95 -18.10 -4.64
N LEU A 36 11.28 -17.37 -3.57
CA LEU A 36 12.08 -16.14 -3.67
C LEU A 36 13.55 -16.48 -3.93
N ASP A 37 14.16 -15.84 -4.92
CA ASP A 37 15.59 -16.02 -5.20
C ASP A 37 16.47 -15.17 -4.24
N HIS A 38 17.78 -15.38 -4.34
CA HIS A 38 18.76 -14.69 -3.49
C HIS A 38 18.86 -13.18 -3.75
N ASN A 39 18.30 -12.68 -4.86
CA ASN A 39 18.24 -11.26 -5.22
C ASN A 39 16.90 -10.60 -4.81
N GLY A 40 16.06 -11.30 -4.07
CA GLY A 40 14.74 -10.80 -3.68
C GLY A 40 13.70 -10.78 -4.80
N ARG A 41 13.87 -11.62 -5.84
CA ARG A 41 12.96 -11.73 -6.98
C ARG A 41 12.21 -13.06 -6.95
N TRP A 42 11.02 -13.06 -7.52
CA TRP A 42 10.33 -14.31 -7.87
C TRP A 42 10.56 -14.63 -9.34
N PRO A 43 11.26 -15.74 -9.67
CA PRO A 43 11.63 -16.08 -11.05
C PRO A 43 10.45 -16.31 -12.01
N ASP A 44 9.27 -16.56 -11.47
CA ASP A 44 8.02 -16.71 -12.23
C ASP A 44 7.34 -15.37 -12.57
N ILE A 45 7.90 -14.25 -12.15
CA ILE A 45 7.41 -12.91 -12.51
C ILE A 45 8.23 -12.38 -13.68
N ASP A 46 7.55 -12.05 -14.77
CA ASP A 46 8.17 -11.26 -15.85
C ASP A 46 8.21 -9.79 -15.45
N TYR A 47 9.39 -9.33 -15.06
CA TYR A 47 9.61 -7.93 -14.66
C TYR A 47 9.71 -6.96 -15.83
N CYS A 48 9.71 -7.47 -17.07
CA CYS A 48 9.69 -6.65 -18.29
C CYS A 48 8.28 -6.56 -18.91
N ASP A 49 7.28 -7.22 -18.27
CA ASP A 49 5.89 -7.17 -18.74
C ASP A 49 5.36 -5.72 -18.76
N ASP A 50 4.62 -5.40 -19.82
CA ASP A 50 3.93 -4.12 -20.01
C ASP A 50 2.42 -4.29 -20.22
N THR A 51 1.89 -5.47 -19.90
CA THR A 51 0.47 -5.81 -20.06
C THR A 51 -0.41 -4.91 -19.22
N ARG A 52 -1.34 -4.21 -19.87
CA ARG A 52 -2.12 -3.15 -19.24
C ARG A 52 -3.15 -3.67 -18.21
N SER A 53 -3.71 -4.85 -18.41
CA SER A 53 -4.80 -5.39 -17.58
C SER A 53 -4.31 -6.19 -16.38
N VAL A 54 -3.26 -6.98 -16.54
CA VAL A 54 -2.64 -7.80 -15.50
C VAL A 54 -1.13 -7.64 -15.59
N TRP A 55 -0.61 -6.65 -14.90
CA TRP A 55 0.81 -6.33 -14.93
C TRP A 55 1.62 -7.22 -13.99
N ALA A 56 2.47 -8.07 -14.57
CA ALA A 56 3.21 -9.08 -13.81
C ALA A 56 4.09 -8.49 -12.68
N PRO A 57 4.85 -7.39 -12.86
CA PRO A 57 5.63 -6.80 -11.76
C PRO A 57 4.79 -6.41 -10.54
N GLY A 58 3.51 -6.04 -10.72
CA GLY A 58 2.60 -5.75 -9.60
C GLY A 58 2.38 -6.94 -8.66
N LEU A 59 2.57 -8.17 -9.14
CA LEU A 59 2.51 -9.38 -8.31
C LEU A 59 3.62 -9.42 -7.26
N HIS A 60 4.78 -8.82 -7.54
CA HIS A 60 5.86 -8.68 -6.57
C HIS A 60 5.39 -7.96 -5.30
N LEU A 61 4.79 -6.77 -5.44
CA LEU A 61 4.28 -6.02 -4.29
C LEU A 61 3.13 -6.74 -3.59
N LYS A 62 2.27 -7.42 -4.34
CA LYS A 62 1.19 -8.23 -3.75
C LYS A 62 1.75 -9.34 -2.87
N ARG A 63 2.77 -10.07 -3.33
CA ARG A 63 3.47 -11.10 -2.55
C ARG A 63 4.18 -10.51 -1.35
N LEU A 64 4.93 -9.42 -1.54
CA LEU A 64 5.60 -8.71 -0.46
C LEU A 64 4.62 -8.28 0.64
N ARG A 65 3.48 -7.68 0.27
CA ARG A 65 2.41 -7.30 1.20
C ARG A 65 1.88 -8.52 1.98
N THR A 66 1.64 -9.64 1.29
CA THR A 66 1.18 -10.88 1.93
C THR A 66 2.19 -11.41 2.94
N LEU A 67 3.49 -11.45 2.59
CA LEU A 67 4.57 -11.84 3.52
C LEU A 67 4.65 -10.90 4.72
N THR A 68 4.53 -9.60 4.49
CA THR A 68 4.57 -8.58 5.55
C THR A 68 3.38 -8.74 6.49
N LEU A 69 2.18 -8.95 5.98
CA LEU A 69 0.99 -9.26 6.78
C LEU A 69 1.18 -10.53 7.61
N ALA A 70 1.67 -11.61 7.00
CA ALA A 70 1.90 -12.88 7.73
C ALA A 70 2.92 -12.71 8.87
N SER A 71 3.93 -11.86 8.68
CA SER A 71 4.95 -11.58 9.69
C SER A 71 4.48 -10.65 10.80
N ALA A 72 3.54 -9.74 10.52
CA ALA A 72 3.08 -8.70 11.44
C ALA A 72 1.75 -9.03 12.15
N HIS A 73 0.91 -9.88 11.55
CA HIS A 73 -0.43 -10.17 12.08
C HIS A 73 -0.34 -10.94 13.41
N PRO A 74 -1.00 -10.48 14.50
CA PRO A 74 -0.87 -11.08 15.83
C PRO A 74 -1.32 -12.55 15.88
N ASP A 75 -2.36 -12.92 15.10
CA ASP A 75 -2.91 -14.26 15.05
C ASP A 75 -2.26 -15.16 13.98
N SER A 76 -1.24 -14.66 13.28
CA SER A 76 -0.53 -15.47 12.29
C SER A 76 0.39 -16.48 12.95
N ALA A 77 0.33 -17.73 12.50
CA ALA A 77 1.29 -18.77 12.89
C ALA A 77 2.75 -18.43 12.47
N LEU A 78 2.93 -17.46 11.59
CA LEU A 78 4.22 -16.99 11.08
C LEU A 78 4.58 -15.60 11.64
N ASN A 79 3.88 -15.14 12.68
CA ASN A 79 4.21 -13.87 13.34
C ASN A 79 5.66 -13.91 13.84
N GLY A 80 6.47 -12.95 13.39
CA GLY A 80 7.89 -12.86 13.76
C GLY A 80 8.79 -13.98 13.20
N ASP A 81 8.30 -14.84 12.30
CA ASP A 81 9.11 -15.91 11.69
C ASP A 81 10.33 -15.31 10.96
N LYS A 82 11.52 -15.85 11.26
CA LYS A 82 12.78 -15.30 10.75
C LYS A 82 12.96 -15.47 9.24
N ALA A 83 12.45 -16.56 8.67
CA ALA A 83 12.57 -16.82 7.23
C ALA A 83 11.64 -15.90 6.45
N VAL A 84 10.40 -15.73 6.94
CA VAL A 84 9.43 -14.79 6.36
C VAL A 84 9.98 -13.36 6.44
N ARG A 85 10.49 -12.93 7.59
CA ARG A 85 11.08 -11.60 7.76
C ARG A 85 12.25 -11.35 6.81
N LYS A 86 13.15 -12.34 6.69
CA LYS A 86 14.27 -12.25 5.74
C LYS A 86 13.77 -12.08 4.30
N ALA A 87 12.73 -12.82 3.90
CA ALA A 87 12.13 -12.70 2.57
C ALA A 87 11.46 -11.33 2.36
N VAL A 88 10.78 -10.80 3.37
CA VAL A 88 10.19 -9.44 3.33
C VAL A 88 11.26 -8.40 3.03
N TRP A 89 12.38 -8.40 3.78
CA TRP A 89 13.45 -7.42 3.56
C TRP A 89 14.11 -7.58 2.20
N SER A 90 14.41 -8.80 1.78
CA SER A 90 15.03 -9.06 0.47
C SER A 90 14.13 -8.58 -0.69
N ALA A 91 12.81 -8.86 -0.62
CA ALA A 91 11.88 -8.44 -1.65
C ALA A 91 11.62 -6.93 -1.62
N LEU A 92 11.57 -6.30 -0.43
CA LEU A 92 11.45 -4.86 -0.30
C LEU A 92 12.65 -4.14 -0.91
N ASP A 93 13.86 -4.54 -0.52
CA ASP A 93 15.09 -3.93 -1.02
C ASP A 93 15.20 -4.04 -2.55
N HIS A 94 14.84 -5.21 -3.10
CA HIS A 94 14.78 -5.39 -4.55
C HIS A 94 13.83 -4.38 -5.22
N TRP A 95 12.61 -4.22 -4.69
CA TRP A 95 11.64 -3.28 -5.25
C TRP A 95 12.13 -1.83 -5.16
N LEU A 96 12.69 -1.44 -4.01
CA LEU A 96 13.17 -0.08 -3.79
C LEU A 96 14.38 0.26 -4.66
N ASP A 97 15.23 -0.73 -4.99
CA ASP A 97 16.34 -0.56 -5.93
C ASP A 97 15.86 -0.36 -7.38
N LYS A 98 14.87 -1.14 -7.82
CA LYS A 98 14.41 -1.16 -9.22
C LYS A 98 13.32 -0.14 -9.53
N GLN A 99 12.42 0.12 -8.60
CA GLN A 99 11.30 1.06 -8.73
C GLN A 99 10.50 0.87 -10.03
N TYR A 100 9.98 -0.34 -10.22
CA TYR A 100 9.22 -0.68 -11.44
C TYR A 100 8.03 0.26 -11.64
N ILE A 101 7.92 0.79 -12.86
CA ILE A 101 6.86 1.70 -13.29
C ILE A 101 6.21 1.11 -14.54
N HIS A 102 4.89 1.06 -14.56
CA HIS A 102 4.16 0.62 -15.74
C HIS A 102 4.26 1.66 -16.86
N PRO A 103 4.63 1.30 -18.10
CA PRO A 103 4.93 2.27 -19.16
C PRO A 103 3.72 3.12 -19.59
N SER A 104 2.48 2.63 -19.43
CA SER A 104 1.28 3.31 -19.96
C SER A 104 0.07 3.34 -19.00
N SER A 105 0.09 2.60 -17.89
CA SER A 105 -1.05 2.57 -16.98
C SER A 105 -0.87 3.58 -15.84
N TRP A 106 -1.60 4.69 -15.92
CA TRP A 106 -1.64 5.67 -14.84
C TRP A 106 -2.17 5.05 -13.53
N TRP A 107 -3.12 4.09 -13.63
CA TRP A 107 -3.72 3.46 -12.46
C TRP A 107 -2.71 2.63 -11.67
N TYR A 108 -1.90 1.80 -12.35
CA TYR A 108 -0.83 1.07 -11.65
C TYR A 108 0.13 2.03 -10.97
N ASN A 109 0.57 3.08 -11.66
CA ASN A 109 1.58 4.00 -11.15
C ASN A 109 1.06 4.89 -10.02
N ARG A 110 -0.20 5.35 -10.10
CA ARG A 110 -0.75 6.30 -9.14
C ARG A 110 -1.61 5.65 -8.04
N VAL A 111 -2.12 4.44 -8.26
CA VAL A 111 -3.02 3.77 -7.33
C VAL A 111 -2.47 2.40 -6.94
N GLY A 112 -2.32 1.47 -7.88
CA GLY A 112 -2.04 0.08 -7.58
C GLY A 112 -0.72 -0.15 -6.84
N ILE A 113 0.40 0.41 -7.35
CA ILE A 113 1.72 0.34 -6.71
C ILE A 113 1.73 1.09 -5.36
N PRO A 114 1.29 2.37 -5.30
CA PRO A 114 1.27 3.12 -4.06
C PRO A 114 0.47 2.46 -2.93
N HIS A 115 -0.70 1.86 -3.23
CA HIS A 115 -1.50 1.17 -2.21
C HIS A 115 -0.78 -0.04 -1.61
N GLN A 116 -0.18 -0.89 -2.45
CA GLN A 116 0.56 -2.05 -1.96
C GLN A 116 1.77 -1.63 -1.11
N MET A 117 2.52 -0.62 -1.58
CA MET A 117 3.68 -0.10 -0.86
C MET A 117 3.28 0.56 0.46
N ARG A 118 2.20 1.36 0.49
CA ARG A 118 1.67 1.97 1.71
C ARG A 118 1.43 0.93 2.81
N ASP A 119 0.77 -0.19 2.47
CA ASP A 119 0.47 -1.24 3.43
C ASP A 119 1.74 -1.87 3.99
N VAL A 120 2.72 -2.15 3.12
CA VAL A 120 4.04 -2.65 3.53
C VAL A 120 4.73 -1.66 4.47
N MET A 121 4.76 -0.37 4.10
CA MET A 121 5.40 0.67 4.89
C MET A 121 4.75 0.86 6.27
N LEU A 122 3.40 0.80 6.33
CA LEU A 122 2.66 0.88 7.60
C LEU A 122 2.97 -0.28 8.54
N LEU A 123 3.08 -1.50 8.01
CA LEU A 123 3.33 -2.69 8.81
C LEU A 123 4.78 -2.80 9.28
N LEU A 124 5.73 -2.23 8.53
CA LEU A 124 7.16 -2.27 8.85
C LEU A 124 7.68 -1.02 9.58
N ASP A 125 6.92 0.04 9.66
CA ASP A 125 7.25 1.40 10.13
C ASP A 125 8.48 1.52 11.06
N ARG A 126 8.41 0.89 12.23
CA ARG A 126 9.46 0.99 13.27
C ARG A 126 10.72 0.18 12.98
N GLU A 127 10.71 -0.62 11.94
CA GLU A 127 11.78 -1.55 11.58
C GLU A 127 12.56 -1.08 10.34
N LEU A 128 12.01 -0.07 9.63
CA LEU A 128 12.62 0.50 8.43
C LEU A 128 13.89 1.27 8.76
N SER A 129 14.95 1.05 7.97
CA SER A 129 16.07 1.97 7.95
C SER A 129 15.64 3.36 7.39
N PRO A 130 16.35 4.44 7.71
CA PRO A 130 16.03 5.76 7.15
C PRO A 130 15.98 5.80 5.61
N GLY A 131 16.84 5.02 4.95
CA GLY A 131 16.84 4.89 3.48
C GLY A 131 15.60 4.19 2.96
N GLN A 132 15.21 3.06 3.55
CA GLN A 132 13.99 2.33 3.20
C GLN A 132 12.74 3.17 3.47
N PHE A 133 12.69 3.87 4.61
CA PHE A 133 11.59 4.79 4.93
C PHE A 133 11.42 5.84 3.83
N THR A 134 12.50 6.55 3.49
CA THR A 134 12.45 7.60 2.46
C THR A 134 12.05 7.03 1.10
N ALA A 135 12.69 5.95 0.65
CA ALA A 135 12.43 5.34 -0.66
C ALA A 135 11.01 4.77 -0.75
N GLY A 136 10.52 4.08 0.27
CA GLY A 136 9.17 3.50 0.28
C GLY A 136 8.08 4.56 0.26
N TRP A 137 8.20 5.63 1.06
CA TRP A 137 7.23 6.73 1.00
C TRP A 137 7.34 7.54 -0.29
N GLN A 138 8.51 7.57 -0.95
CA GLN A 138 8.64 8.14 -2.28
C GLN A 138 7.88 7.33 -3.34
N VAL A 139 7.83 6.00 -3.23
CA VAL A 139 6.97 5.17 -4.08
C VAL A 139 5.50 5.54 -3.88
N THR A 140 5.04 5.71 -2.64
CA THR A 140 3.66 6.14 -2.38
C THR A 140 3.37 7.55 -2.91
N ALA A 141 4.37 8.44 -2.94
CA ALA A 141 4.25 9.78 -3.50
C ALA A 141 3.99 9.80 -5.02
N GLN A 142 4.20 8.69 -5.73
CA GLN A 142 3.82 8.54 -7.14
C GLN A 142 2.30 8.68 -7.36
N SER A 143 1.47 8.53 -6.32
CA SER A 143 0.04 8.85 -6.37
C SER A 143 -0.21 10.29 -6.85
N GLY A 144 0.72 11.19 -6.58
CA GLY A 144 0.67 12.58 -7.03
C GLY A 144 -0.43 13.39 -6.36
N ARG A 145 -1.14 14.20 -7.15
CA ARG A 145 -2.25 15.04 -6.66
C ARG A 145 -3.54 14.24 -6.57
N VAL A 146 -4.43 14.67 -5.66
CA VAL A 146 -5.82 14.20 -5.59
C VAL A 146 -6.62 15.03 -6.62
N ASP A 147 -6.63 14.56 -7.87
CA ASP A 147 -7.11 15.29 -9.05
C ASP A 147 -8.05 14.46 -9.94
N LYS A 148 -8.75 13.52 -9.33
CA LYS A 148 -9.74 12.67 -9.97
C LYS A 148 -11.12 12.87 -9.34
N THR A 149 -12.11 12.09 -9.75
CA THR A 149 -13.47 12.05 -9.25
C THR A 149 -13.85 10.65 -8.81
N GLY A 150 -14.91 10.50 -8.07
CA GLY A 150 -15.48 9.23 -7.64
C GLY A 150 -14.48 8.38 -6.84
N ALA A 151 -14.48 7.07 -7.06
CA ALA A 151 -13.59 6.14 -6.37
C ALA A 151 -12.10 6.45 -6.60
N ASN A 152 -11.74 6.97 -7.76
CA ASN A 152 -10.35 7.33 -8.05
C ASN A 152 -9.86 8.48 -7.15
N LEU A 153 -10.72 9.48 -6.88
CA LEU A 153 -10.41 10.54 -5.93
C LEU A 153 -10.20 9.95 -4.54
N ILE A 154 -11.12 9.10 -4.07
CA ILE A 154 -11.04 8.49 -2.74
C ILE A 154 -9.75 7.66 -2.59
N TRP A 155 -9.36 6.87 -3.59
CA TRP A 155 -8.09 6.13 -3.55
C TRP A 155 -6.86 7.03 -3.47
N LEU A 156 -6.85 8.13 -4.21
CA LEU A 156 -5.74 9.09 -4.17
C LEU A 156 -5.71 9.86 -2.84
N ALA A 157 -6.87 10.24 -2.33
CA ALA A 157 -6.99 10.92 -1.03
C ALA A 157 -6.54 10.01 0.12
N ASP A 158 -6.94 8.74 0.11
CA ASP A 158 -6.51 7.72 1.06
C ASP A 158 -4.99 7.57 1.11
N LEU A 159 -4.34 7.47 -0.06
CA LEU A 159 -2.88 7.44 -0.15
C LEU A 159 -2.22 8.72 0.37
N ALA A 160 -2.80 9.87 0.03
CA ALA A 160 -2.28 11.17 0.46
C ALA A 160 -2.40 11.35 1.98
N VAL A 161 -3.53 10.95 2.59
CA VAL A 161 -3.76 11.00 4.04
C VAL A 161 -2.71 10.20 4.80
N VAL A 162 -2.49 8.94 4.40
CA VAL A 162 -1.56 8.05 5.11
C VAL A 162 -0.12 8.52 4.95
N ARG A 163 0.28 8.88 3.72
CA ARG A 163 1.62 9.41 3.46
C ARG A 163 1.88 10.70 4.23
N ALA A 164 0.92 11.61 4.23
CA ALA A 164 1.02 12.87 4.95
C ALA A 164 1.17 12.64 6.47
N ALA A 165 0.39 11.72 7.03
CA ALA A 165 0.51 11.34 8.43
C ALA A 165 1.88 10.75 8.76
N ALA A 166 2.42 9.87 7.91
CA ALA A 166 3.73 9.24 8.10
C ALA A 166 4.90 10.21 7.96
N CYS A 167 4.79 11.19 7.06
CA CYS A 167 5.82 12.18 6.80
C CYS A 167 5.67 13.47 7.62
N GLY A 168 4.62 13.59 8.43
CA GLY A 168 4.37 14.80 9.26
C GLY A 168 3.86 16.02 8.47
N ASP A 169 3.31 15.81 7.27
CA ASP A 169 2.76 16.86 6.40
C ASP A 169 1.29 17.13 6.77
N THR A 170 1.07 17.99 7.75
CA THR A 170 -0.29 18.29 8.25
C THR A 170 -1.14 19.08 7.25
N GLU A 171 -0.54 19.83 6.35
CA GLU A 171 -1.24 20.59 5.32
C GLU A 171 -1.84 19.64 4.27
N LEU A 172 -1.02 18.71 3.74
CA LEU A 172 -1.49 17.69 2.83
C LEU A 172 -2.54 16.78 3.48
N LEU A 173 -2.34 16.41 4.77
CA LEU A 173 -3.31 15.60 5.53
C LEU A 173 -4.69 16.27 5.55
N THR A 174 -4.73 17.54 5.94
CA THR A 174 -5.99 18.31 6.01
C THR A 174 -6.63 18.43 4.63
N ARG A 175 -5.86 18.82 3.62
CA ARG A 175 -6.39 18.99 2.26
C ARG A 175 -6.92 17.69 1.64
N ALA A 176 -6.25 16.57 1.83
CA ALA A 176 -6.71 15.28 1.33
C ALA A 176 -8.00 14.81 2.03
N ALA A 177 -8.12 15.05 3.35
CA ALA A 177 -9.32 14.74 4.11
C ALA A 177 -10.52 15.61 3.68
N GLU A 178 -10.30 16.90 3.41
CA GLU A 178 -11.32 17.81 2.89
C GLU A 178 -11.84 17.33 1.53
N LEU A 179 -10.94 17.04 0.57
CA LEU A 179 -11.30 16.56 -0.76
C LEU A 179 -12.11 15.26 -0.69
N ALA A 180 -11.70 14.32 0.17
CA ALA A 180 -12.45 13.08 0.36
C ALA A 180 -13.84 13.34 0.94
N SER A 181 -13.96 14.29 1.89
CA SER A 181 -15.25 14.66 2.49
C SER A 181 -16.19 15.35 1.49
N GLU A 182 -15.65 16.19 0.61
CA GLU A 182 -16.39 16.85 -0.45
C GLU A 182 -16.93 15.86 -1.49
N GLU A 183 -16.17 14.78 -1.78
CA GLU A 183 -16.58 13.75 -2.73
C GLU A 183 -17.64 12.80 -2.15
N ILE A 184 -17.74 12.66 -0.84
CA ILE A 184 -18.80 11.89 -0.16
C ILE A 184 -20.09 12.73 -0.10
N ALA A 185 -20.64 13.01 -1.26
CA ALA A 185 -21.88 13.75 -1.43
C ALA A 185 -22.85 12.98 -2.33
N ILE A 186 -24.15 13.16 -2.10
CA ILE A 186 -25.17 12.61 -3.00
C ILE A 186 -25.16 13.43 -4.29
N THR A 187 -25.00 12.76 -5.41
CA THR A 187 -24.89 13.38 -6.75
C THR A 187 -25.65 12.58 -7.81
N HIS A 188 -25.86 13.19 -8.98
CA HIS A 188 -26.36 12.50 -10.18
C HIS A 188 -25.23 12.17 -11.17
N ASP A 189 -23.98 12.58 -10.85
CA ASP A 189 -22.77 12.28 -11.59
C ASP A 189 -22.03 11.09 -10.95
N GLU A 190 -20.70 11.00 -11.04
CA GLU A 190 -19.91 10.00 -10.32
C GLU A 190 -19.99 10.22 -8.82
N GLY A 191 -20.07 9.14 -8.04
CA GLY A 191 -20.15 9.18 -6.59
C GLY A 191 -21.40 8.49 -6.02
N ILE A 192 -21.86 8.94 -4.86
CA ILE A 192 -23.02 8.36 -4.17
C ILE A 192 -24.31 8.89 -4.83
N GLN A 193 -25.12 7.96 -5.33
CA GLN A 193 -26.40 8.27 -5.97
C GLN A 193 -27.51 8.52 -4.93
N PRO A 194 -28.65 9.13 -5.32
CA PRO A 194 -29.80 9.34 -4.42
C PRO A 194 -30.37 8.06 -3.79
N ASP A 195 -30.15 6.91 -4.43
CA ASP A 195 -30.55 5.59 -3.92
C ASP A 195 -29.45 4.92 -3.06
N TYR A 196 -28.38 5.66 -2.75
CA TYR A 196 -27.19 5.20 -2.00
C TYR A 196 -26.34 4.16 -2.73
N SER A 197 -26.58 3.88 -3.99
CA SER A 197 -25.63 3.14 -4.82
C SER A 197 -24.41 4.00 -5.13
N PHE A 198 -23.32 3.38 -5.56
CA PHE A 198 -22.13 4.10 -6.00
C PHE A 198 -22.01 3.99 -7.51
N HIS A 199 -21.94 5.12 -8.20
CA HIS A 199 -21.74 5.20 -9.63
C HIS A 199 -20.32 5.61 -9.97
N GLN A 200 -19.68 4.82 -10.81
CA GLN A 200 -18.42 5.13 -11.46
C GLN A 200 -18.49 4.64 -12.90
N HIS A 201 -18.09 5.48 -13.86
CA HIS A 201 -18.15 5.21 -15.31
C HIS A 201 -17.59 3.87 -15.74
#